data_a878b6b57b18dae5c66cd0e9304e9466
#
_entry.id   a878b6b57b18dae5c66cd0e9304e9466
#
_cell.length_a   1.000
_cell.length_b   1.000
_cell.length_c   1.000
_cell.angle_alpha   90.00
_cell.angle_beta   90.00
_cell.angle_gamma   90.00
#
_symmetry.space_group_name_H-M   'P 1'
#
loop_
_entity.id
_entity.type
_entity.pdbx_description
1 polymer ?
#
loop_
_entity_poly.entity_id
_entity_poly.type
_entity_poly.pdbx_seq_one_letter_code
_entity_poly.pdbx_strand_id
1 'polypeptide(L)' 'MNKAVLVADTIFELTEQLEHFHTLHNVTYVVYYVFPDYCAAEVQYK' A
#
# COMPACT_ATOMS: atom_id res chain seq x y z
N MET A 1 -1.28 6.79 15.60
CA MET A 1 -1.42 5.86 14.46
C MET A 1 -1.15 6.61 13.18
N ASN A 2 -0.29 6.07 12.32
CA ASN A 2 0.13 6.72 11.09
C ASN A 2 -0.57 6.11 9.88
N LYS A 3 -0.76 6.91 8.85
CA LYS A 3 -1.36 6.48 7.58
C LYS A 3 -0.49 6.89 6.41
N ALA A 4 -0.47 6.03 5.38
CA ALA A 4 0.16 6.34 4.12
C ALA A 4 -0.72 5.80 2.99
N VAL A 5 -0.64 6.42 1.81
CA VAL A 5 -1.33 5.96 0.61
C VAL A 5 -0.29 5.61 -0.43
N LEU A 6 -0.35 4.37 -0.92
CA LEU A 6 0.51 3.87 -1.98
C LEU A 6 -0.31 3.77 -3.25
N VAL A 7 0.24 4.23 -4.37
CA VAL A 7 -0.44 4.20 -5.67
C VAL A 7 0.48 3.58 -6.70
N ALA A 8 -0.06 2.70 -7.54
CA ALA A 8 0.69 2.06 -8.59
C ALA A 8 -0.20 1.77 -9.80
N ASP A 9 0.41 1.59 -10.97
CA ASP A 9 -0.32 1.28 -12.19
C ASP A 9 -0.83 -0.16 -12.20
N THR A 10 -0.10 -1.07 -11.55
CA THR A 10 -0.44 -2.49 -11.49
C THR A 10 -0.41 -3.00 -10.06
N ILE A 11 -1.12 -4.10 -9.83
CA ILE A 11 -1.13 -4.74 -8.52
C ILE A 11 0.27 -5.29 -8.16
N PHE A 12 1.05 -5.69 -9.15
CA PHE A 12 2.42 -6.15 -8.92
C PHE A 12 3.30 -5.05 -8.35
N GLU A 13 3.22 -3.85 -8.94
CA GLU A 13 3.97 -2.70 -8.44
C GLU A 13 3.50 -2.30 -7.04
N LEU A 14 2.18 -2.33 -6.81
CA LEU A 14 1.62 -2.01 -5.52
C LEU A 14 2.10 -3.00 -4.45
N THR A 15 2.13 -4.29 -4.79
CA THR A 15 2.61 -5.32 -3.88
C THR A 15 4.10 -5.11 -3.54
N GLU A 16 4.91 -4.74 -4.52
CA GLU A 16 6.33 -4.45 -4.29
C GLU A 16 6.50 -3.25 -3.36
N GLN A 17 5.72 -2.19 -3.59
CA GLN A 17 5.76 -1.02 -2.71
C GLN A 17 5.35 -1.38 -1.29
N LEU A 18 4.33 -2.20 -1.15
CA LEU A 18 3.83 -2.60 0.16
C LEU A 18 4.86 -3.47 0.89
N GLU A 19 5.51 -4.39 0.20
CA GLU A 19 6.58 -5.20 0.79
C GLU A 19 7.72 -4.32 1.28
N HIS A 20 8.13 -3.35 0.48
CA HIS A 20 9.16 -2.40 0.88
C HIS A 20 8.72 -1.60 2.11
N PHE A 21 7.48 -1.17 2.12
CA PHE A 21 6.91 -0.42 3.25
C PHE A 21 6.94 -1.27 4.53
N HIS A 22 6.63 -2.56 4.42
CA HIS A 22 6.68 -3.49 5.55
C HIS A 22 8.09 -3.63 6.16
N THR A 23 9.12 -3.45 5.35
CA THR A 23 10.50 -3.52 5.87
C THR A 23 10.88 -2.28 6.68
N LEU A 24 10.20 -1.16 6.44
CA LEU A 24 10.49 0.12 7.06
C LEU A 24 9.57 0.45 8.24
N HIS A 25 8.37 -0.11 8.23
CA HIS A 25 7.33 0.25 9.20
C HIS A 25 6.59 -1.00 9.69
N ASN A 26 6.03 -0.89 10.88
CA ASN A 26 5.20 -1.95 11.44
C ASN A 26 3.75 -1.74 10.97
N VAL A 27 3.38 -2.37 9.87
CA VAL A 27 2.07 -2.24 9.25
C VAL A 27 1.04 -3.01 10.07
N THR A 28 -0.06 -2.34 10.39
CA THR A 28 -1.14 -2.91 11.20
C THR A 28 -2.41 -3.17 10.40
N TYR A 29 -2.61 -2.46 9.28
CA TYR A 29 -3.85 -2.57 8.52
C TYR A 29 -3.65 -2.05 7.10
N VAL A 30 -4.24 -2.74 6.12
CA VAL A 30 -4.15 -2.35 4.71
C VAL A 30 -5.52 -2.49 4.07
N VAL A 31 -5.93 -1.46 3.33
CA VAL A 31 -7.13 -1.50 2.50
C VAL A 31 -6.72 -1.26 1.05
N TYR A 32 -7.14 -2.15 0.17
CA TYR A 32 -6.85 -2.06 -1.27
C TYR A 32 -8.00 -1.41 -2.01
N TYR A 33 -7.66 -0.56 -2.97
CA TYR A 33 -8.60 0.05 -3.90
C TYR A 33 -8.12 -0.27 -5.32
N VAL A 34 -8.97 -0.92 -6.11
CA VAL A 34 -8.62 -1.30 -7.47
C VAL A 34 -9.53 -0.56 -8.43
N PHE A 35 -8.94 0.21 -9.34
CA PHE A 35 -9.63 0.99 -10.34
C PHE A 35 -9.20 0.51 -11.74
N PRO A 36 -9.95 0.85 -12.80
CA PRO A 36 -9.59 0.38 -14.15
C PRO A 36 -8.20 0.82 -14.61
N ASP A 37 -7.75 2.03 -14.19
CA ASP A 37 -6.52 2.62 -14.68
C ASP A 37 -5.33 2.47 -13.73
N TYR A 38 -5.59 2.19 -12.46
CA TYR A 38 -4.55 2.11 -11.44
C TYR A 38 -5.09 1.40 -10.20
N CYS A 39 -4.22 1.19 -9.25
CA CYS A 39 -4.62 0.67 -7.93
C CYS A 39 -3.91 1.45 -6.82
N ALA A 40 -4.47 1.35 -5.63
CA ALA A 40 -3.96 2.07 -4.48
C ALA A 40 -4.14 1.22 -3.22
N ALA A 41 -3.37 1.54 -2.20
CA ALA A 41 -3.54 0.94 -0.88
C ALA A 41 -3.42 2.01 0.19
N GLU A 42 -4.36 2.00 1.11
CA GLU A 42 -4.28 2.81 2.32
C GLU A 42 -3.67 1.94 3.41
N VAL A 43 -2.54 2.37 3.95
CA VAL A 43 -1.76 1.60 4.91
C VAL A 43 -1.74 2.32 6.24
N GLN A 44 -2.07 1.60 7.30
CA GLN A 44 -1.93 2.11 8.66
C GLN A 44 -0.74 1.41 9.31
N TYR A 45 0.06 2.17 10.03
CA TYR A 45 1.27 1.63 10.64
C TYR A 45 1.59 2.36 11.95
N LYS A 46 2.43 1.73 12.71
CA LYS A 46 2.93 2.29 13.98
C LYS A 46 4.22 3.06 13.80
#